data_bf6a2fdd8d07113546f1faa2cef1a3fa
#
_entry.id   bf6a2fdd8d07113546f1faa2cef1a3fa
#
_cell.length_a   1.000
_cell.length_b   1.000
_cell.length_c   1.000
_cell.angle_alpha   90.00
_cell.angle_beta   90.00
_cell.angle_gamma   90.00
#
_symmetry.space_group_name_H-M   'P 1'
#
loop_
_entity.id
_entity.type
_entity.pdbx_description
1 polymer ?
#
loop_
_entity_poly.entity_id
_entity_poly.type
_entity_poly.pdbx_seq_one_letter_code
_entity_poly.pdbx_strand_id
1 'polypeptide(L)'
;YEFCIEEGIDDIERLELEQIKKLETIVARKVVNVKNSMQIVDNSRKILFMSGKEIHWYANVWYMERFNFAPERVNPSNPVQRLSFYEVTNERNRELLQEYMKYQVGISDLALGNIRSQLCYIKKFLVYFNTIESICEITEEQIAEYFKLLQEQEIKAETVNRQIFDVHRFFAYLKVKGHIKGQIFDQNYYSQKVYPYHHDRSVQEDEYMEI
;
A
#
# COMPACT_ATOMS: atom_id res chain seq x y z
N TYR A 1 -25.60 -11.46 -3.25
CA TYR A 1 -26.20 -10.98 -4.50
C TYR A 1 -27.15 -9.81 -4.24
N GLU A 2 -28.15 -9.96 -3.32
CA GLU A 2 -29.09 -8.89 -2.94
C GLU A 2 -28.37 -7.59 -2.56
N PHE A 3 -27.36 -7.67 -1.73
CA PHE A 3 -26.53 -6.53 -1.33
C PHE A 3 -25.92 -5.78 -2.53
N CYS A 4 -25.40 -6.51 -3.52
CA CYS A 4 -24.82 -5.86 -4.71
C CYS A 4 -25.86 -5.10 -5.52
N ILE A 5 -27.09 -5.65 -5.61
CA ILE A 5 -28.20 -4.97 -6.29
C ILE A 5 -28.63 -3.71 -5.52
N GLU A 6 -28.80 -3.81 -4.21
CA GLU A 6 -29.20 -2.69 -3.35
C GLU A 6 -28.19 -1.54 -3.34
N GLU A 7 -26.90 -1.85 -3.39
CA GLU A 7 -25.81 -0.87 -3.40
C GLU A 7 -25.37 -0.45 -4.82
N GLY A 8 -26.01 -0.96 -5.87
CA GLY A 8 -25.65 -0.65 -7.25
C GLY A 8 -24.23 -1.11 -7.62
N ILE A 9 -23.77 -2.23 -7.06
CA ILE A 9 -22.44 -2.78 -7.31
C ILE A 9 -22.47 -3.67 -8.54
N ASP A 10 -21.97 -3.16 -9.64
CA ASP A 10 -21.89 -3.90 -10.91
C ASP A 10 -20.63 -4.79 -10.98
N ASP A 11 -19.58 -4.40 -10.26
CA ASP A 11 -18.29 -5.09 -10.27
C ASP A 11 -17.74 -5.28 -8.85
N ILE A 12 -17.71 -6.53 -8.40
CA ILE A 12 -17.22 -6.91 -7.07
C ILE A 12 -15.71 -6.64 -6.90
N GLU A 13 -14.94 -6.54 -7.98
CA GLU A 13 -13.52 -6.21 -7.93
C GLU A 13 -13.27 -4.73 -7.56
N ARG A 14 -14.28 -3.89 -7.72
CA ARG A 14 -14.26 -2.45 -7.37
C ARG A 14 -14.86 -2.12 -6.00
N LEU A 15 -15.28 -3.13 -5.22
CA LEU A 15 -15.83 -2.89 -3.89
C LEU A 15 -14.95 -1.93 -3.07
N GLU A 16 -15.59 -0.88 -2.53
CA GLU A 16 -14.94 0.12 -1.69
C GLU A 16 -15.00 -0.24 -0.20
N LEU A 17 -14.16 0.43 0.60
CA LEU A 17 -14.05 0.16 2.03
C LEU A 17 -15.41 0.30 2.76
N GLU A 18 -16.20 1.31 2.42
CA GLU A 18 -17.50 1.54 3.05
C GLU A 18 -18.50 0.43 2.72
N GLN A 19 -18.53 0.00 1.46
CA GLN A 19 -19.37 -1.10 1.02
C GLN A 19 -18.99 -2.42 1.71
N ILE A 20 -17.68 -2.66 1.89
CA ILE A 20 -17.18 -3.84 2.60
C ILE A 20 -17.65 -3.80 4.07
N LYS A 21 -17.47 -2.68 4.77
CA LYS A 21 -17.90 -2.50 6.16
C LYS A 21 -19.42 -2.65 6.32
N LYS A 22 -20.18 -2.11 5.38
CA LYS A 22 -21.64 -2.24 5.35
C LYS A 22 -22.05 -3.70 5.19
N LEU A 23 -21.42 -4.42 4.25
CA LEU A 23 -21.65 -5.84 4.06
C LEU A 23 -21.28 -6.66 5.30
N GLU A 24 -20.13 -6.40 5.92
CA GLU A 24 -19.72 -7.02 7.19
C GLU A 24 -20.78 -6.83 8.28
N THR A 25 -21.33 -5.62 8.40
CA THR A 25 -22.37 -5.31 9.38
C THR A 25 -23.66 -6.09 9.13
N ILE A 26 -24.07 -6.24 7.86
CA ILE A 26 -25.25 -7.02 7.47
C ILE A 26 -25.04 -8.51 7.76
N VAL A 27 -23.85 -9.02 7.39
CA VAL A 27 -23.48 -10.43 7.62
C VAL A 27 -23.42 -10.74 9.12
N ALA A 28 -22.88 -9.84 9.96
CA ALA A 28 -22.78 -10.01 11.40
C ALA A 28 -24.15 -10.17 12.10
N ARG A 29 -25.21 -9.64 11.49
CA ARG A 29 -26.59 -9.81 12.02
C ARG A 29 -27.19 -11.19 11.68
N LYS A 30 -26.63 -11.88 10.68
CA LYS A 30 -27.22 -13.12 10.16
C LYS A 30 -26.40 -14.36 10.49
N VAL A 31 -25.09 -14.23 10.79
CA VAL A 31 -24.20 -15.37 11.00
C VAL A 31 -23.27 -15.18 12.19
N VAL A 32 -22.89 -16.29 12.83
CA VAL A 32 -21.95 -16.29 13.96
C VAL A 32 -20.51 -16.05 13.51
N ASN A 33 -20.12 -16.57 12.34
CA ASN A 33 -18.76 -16.45 11.85
C ASN A 33 -18.68 -15.51 10.62
N VAL A 34 -18.62 -14.21 10.91
CA VAL A 34 -18.54 -13.15 9.90
C VAL A 34 -17.32 -13.34 9.01
N LYS A 35 -16.16 -13.66 9.58
CA LYS A 35 -14.90 -13.81 8.85
C LYS A 35 -14.98 -14.87 7.74
N ASN A 36 -15.54 -16.03 8.06
CA ASN A 36 -15.71 -17.10 7.05
C ASN A 36 -16.69 -16.69 5.95
N SER A 37 -17.76 -15.98 6.30
CA SER A 37 -18.74 -15.51 5.33
C SER A 37 -18.16 -14.44 4.41
N MET A 38 -17.37 -13.51 4.93
CA MET A 38 -16.67 -12.49 4.15
C MET A 38 -15.58 -13.08 3.24
N GLN A 39 -15.03 -14.24 3.59
CA GLN A 39 -14.08 -14.95 2.74
C GLN A 39 -14.67 -15.33 1.36
N ILE A 40 -15.99 -15.51 1.29
CA ILE A 40 -16.69 -15.75 0.01
C ILE A 40 -16.47 -14.57 -0.95
N VAL A 41 -16.55 -13.35 -0.45
CA VAL A 41 -16.32 -12.13 -1.24
C VAL A 41 -14.89 -12.06 -1.74
N ASP A 42 -13.92 -12.32 -0.86
CA ASP A 42 -12.50 -12.34 -1.24
C ASP A 42 -12.21 -13.44 -2.27
N ASN A 43 -12.79 -14.63 -2.10
CA ASN A 43 -12.65 -15.73 -3.06
C ASN A 43 -13.28 -15.39 -4.42
N SER A 44 -14.45 -14.76 -4.43
CA SER A 44 -15.10 -14.35 -5.68
C SER A 44 -14.28 -13.32 -6.44
N ARG A 45 -13.74 -12.31 -5.74
CA ARG A 45 -12.79 -11.34 -6.33
C ARG A 45 -11.56 -12.02 -6.91
N LYS A 46 -10.99 -12.96 -6.14
CA LYS A 46 -9.81 -13.72 -6.60
C LYS A 46 -10.10 -14.50 -7.86
N ILE A 47 -11.23 -15.20 -7.92
CA ILE A 47 -11.64 -15.98 -9.09
C ILE A 47 -11.77 -15.06 -10.31
N LEU A 48 -12.46 -13.93 -10.21
CA LEU A 48 -12.61 -12.96 -11.30
C LEU A 48 -11.26 -12.44 -11.77
N PHE A 49 -10.42 -11.95 -10.86
CA PHE A 49 -9.10 -11.44 -11.18
C PHE A 49 -8.21 -12.49 -11.84
N MET A 50 -8.28 -13.75 -11.42
CA MET A 50 -7.47 -14.85 -11.95
C MET A 50 -7.98 -15.41 -13.28
N SER A 51 -9.30 -15.36 -13.54
CA SER A 51 -9.92 -15.95 -14.73
C SER A 51 -10.01 -15.04 -15.94
N GLY A 52 -9.84 -13.73 -15.77
CA GLY A 52 -9.88 -12.75 -16.87
C GLY A 52 -8.80 -13.05 -17.93
N LYS A 53 -9.08 -12.76 -19.21
CA LYS A 53 -8.07 -12.84 -20.28
C LYS A 53 -6.98 -11.81 -20.06
N GLU A 54 -7.37 -10.60 -19.65
CA GLU A 54 -6.48 -9.49 -19.32
C GLU A 54 -6.41 -9.29 -17.81
N ILE A 55 -5.39 -8.56 -17.36
CA ILE A 55 -5.25 -8.20 -15.95
C ILE A 55 -6.16 -6.99 -15.68
N HIS A 56 -7.05 -7.14 -14.71
CA HIS A 56 -7.95 -6.07 -14.27
C HIS A 56 -7.22 -5.08 -13.37
N TRP A 57 -6.41 -4.20 -13.96
CA TRP A 57 -5.60 -3.21 -13.24
C TRP A 57 -6.42 -2.19 -12.44
N TYR A 58 -7.71 -2.07 -12.74
CA TYR A 58 -8.67 -1.23 -12.00
C TYR A 58 -9.23 -1.90 -10.73
N ALA A 59 -8.97 -3.20 -10.55
CA ALA A 59 -9.44 -3.95 -9.39
C ALA A 59 -8.83 -3.40 -8.09
N ASN A 60 -9.64 -3.28 -7.04
CA ASN A 60 -9.20 -2.77 -5.75
C ASN A 60 -8.32 -3.77 -4.97
N VAL A 61 -8.19 -5.00 -5.45
CA VAL A 61 -7.27 -6.01 -4.93
C VAL A 61 -6.61 -6.75 -6.08
N TRP A 62 -5.29 -6.77 -6.11
CA TRP A 62 -4.51 -7.55 -7.08
C TRP A 62 -3.91 -8.78 -6.39
N TYR A 63 -4.08 -9.94 -6.99
CA TYR A 63 -3.55 -11.21 -6.49
C TYR A 63 -2.25 -11.56 -7.22
N MET A 64 -1.16 -11.64 -6.44
CA MET A 64 0.19 -11.77 -7.00
C MET A 64 0.44 -13.10 -7.72
N GLU A 65 -0.36 -14.12 -7.46
CA GLU A 65 -0.35 -15.40 -8.20
C GLU A 65 -0.63 -15.24 -9.71
N ARG A 66 -1.32 -14.15 -10.09
CA ARG A 66 -1.63 -13.86 -11.50
C ARG A 66 -0.40 -13.54 -12.32
N PHE A 67 0.67 -13.10 -11.67
CA PHE A 67 1.88 -12.61 -12.32
C PHE A 67 2.97 -13.65 -12.24
N ASN A 68 3.69 -13.83 -13.34
CA ASN A 68 4.84 -14.73 -13.40
C ASN A 68 6.12 -13.95 -13.03
N PHE A 69 6.40 -13.85 -11.74
CA PHE A 69 7.59 -13.16 -11.26
C PHE A 69 8.83 -14.05 -11.32
N ALA A 70 9.99 -13.43 -11.61
CA ALA A 70 11.27 -14.07 -11.44
C ALA A 70 11.47 -14.50 -9.96
N PRO A 71 12.06 -15.69 -9.69
CA PRO A 71 12.21 -16.21 -8.33
C PRO A 71 12.90 -15.23 -7.36
N GLU A 72 13.84 -14.42 -7.84
CA GLU A 72 14.60 -13.43 -7.08
C GLU A 72 13.72 -12.31 -6.52
N ARG A 73 12.55 -12.08 -7.13
CA ARG A 73 11.58 -11.08 -6.69
C ARG A 73 10.65 -11.59 -5.59
N VAL A 74 10.61 -12.90 -5.38
CA VAL A 74 9.68 -13.55 -4.44
C VAL A 74 10.42 -14.06 -3.23
N ASN A 75 10.02 -13.64 -2.02
CA ASN A 75 10.50 -14.25 -0.80
C ASN A 75 9.61 -15.47 -0.46
N PRO A 76 10.08 -16.72 -0.61
CA PRO A 76 9.28 -17.90 -0.38
C PRO A 76 8.87 -18.09 1.09
N SER A 77 9.64 -17.55 2.03
CA SER A 77 9.32 -17.62 3.47
C SER A 77 8.23 -16.61 3.90
N ASN A 78 8.02 -15.55 3.11
CA ASN A 78 6.99 -14.54 3.39
C ASN A 78 6.43 -13.99 2.07
N PRO A 79 5.67 -14.79 1.32
CA PRO A 79 5.18 -14.40 0.00
C PRO A 79 4.13 -13.30 0.12
N VAL A 80 4.22 -12.32 -0.77
CA VAL A 80 3.18 -11.32 -0.93
C VAL A 80 2.05 -11.92 -1.75
N GLN A 81 0.92 -12.18 -1.14
CA GLN A 81 -0.23 -12.80 -1.80
C GLN A 81 -1.08 -11.80 -2.57
N ARG A 82 -1.25 -10.58 -2.04
CA ARG A 82 -2.11 -9.55 -2.61
C ARG A 82 -1.62 -8.14 -2.33
N LEU A 83 -1.99 -7.21 -3.21
CA LEU A 83 -1.91 -5.76 -3.00
C LEU A 83 -3.34 -5.21 -2.94
N SER A 84 -3.67 -4.40 -1.94
CA SER A 84 -5.02 -3.85 -1.77
C SER A 84 -5.02 -2.32 -1.77
N PHE A 85 -6.02 -1.72 -2.42
CA PHE A 85 -6.13 -0.29 -2.70
C PHE A 85 -7.38 0.35 -2.11
N TYR A 86 -8.37 -0.43 -1.67
CA TYR A 86 -9.70 0.05 -1.25
C TYR A 86 -9.69 0.99 -0.03
N GLU A 87 -8.59 1.06 0.73
CA GLU A 87 -8.46 2.01 1.84
C GLU A 87 -8.29 3.46 1.34
N VAL A 88 -7.80 3.66 0.11
CA VAL A 88 -7.77 4.97 -0.54
C VAL A 88 -9.15 5.21 -1.14
N THR A 89 -10.01 5.91 -0.39
CA THR A 89 -11.41 6.13 -0.78
C THR A 89 -11.57 7.17 -1.89
N ASN A 90 -10.62 8.10 -2.03
CA ASN A 90 -10.59 9.00 -3.17
C ASN A 90 -10.23 8.22 -4.44
N GLU A 91 -11.18 8.10 -5.38
CA GLU A 91 -11.04 7.32 -6.60
C GLU A 91 -9.87 7.80 -7.46
N ARG A 92 -9.75 9.11 -7.67
CA ARG A 92 -8.68 9.69 -8.48
C ARG A 92 -7.29 9.37 -7.91
N ASN A 93 -7.11 9.52 -6.61
CA ASN A 93 -5.85 9.22 -5.94
C ASN A 93 -5.56 7.71 -5.95
N ARG A 94 -6.60 6.87 -5.86
CA ARG A 94 -6.49 5.41 -5.97
C ARG A 94 -6.03 5.00 -7.37
N GLU A 95 -6.58 5.58 -8.42
CA GLU A 95 -6.16 5.33 -9.81
C GLU A 95 -4.68 5.68 -10.04
N LEU A 96 -4.24 6.85 -9.55
CA LEU A 96 -2.83 7.26 -9.64
C LEU A 96 -1.91 6.27 -8.91
N LEU A 97 -2.34 5.80 -7.74
CA LEU A 97 -1.59 4.78 -6.99
C LEU A 97 -1.55 3.45 -7.74
N GLN A 98 -2.67 3.01 -8.33
CA GLN A 98 -2.73 1.79 -9.14
C GLN A 98 -1.84 1.91 -10.39
N GLU A 99 -1.82 3.07 -11.06
CA GLU A 99 -0.93 3.31 -12.20
C GLU A 99 0.55 3.18 -11.80
N TYR A 100 0.95 3.76 -10.67
CA TYR A 100 2.30 3.63 -10.14
C TYR A 100 2.62 2.18 -9.76
N MET A 101 1.73 1.48 -9.07
CA MET A 101 1.94 0.09 -8.67
C MET A 101 1.97 -0.85 -9.89
N LYS A 102 1.21 -0.58 -10.94
CA LYS A 102 1.29 -1.30 -12.22
C LYS A 102 2.69 -1.21 -12.82
N TYR A 103 3.31 -0.03 -12.79
CA TYR A 103 4.71 0.14 -13.19
C TYR A 103 5.65 -0.68 -12.30
N GLN A 104 5.49 -0.63 -10.97
CA GLN A 104 6.34 -1.37 -10.02
C GLN A 104 6.23 -2.89 -10.19
N VAL A 105 5.01 -3.40 -10.40
CA VAL A 105 4.76 -4.84 -10.59
C VAL A 105 5.29 -5.32 -11.95
N GLY A 106 5.02 -4.56 -13.02
CA GLY A 106 5.22 -5.01 -14.39
C GLY A 106 6.60 -4.69 -14.98
N ILE A 107 7.26 -3.62 -14.51
CA ILE A 107 8.48 -3.09 -15.16
C ILE A 107 9.67 -3.06 -14.22
N SER A 108 9.48 -2.76 -12.92
CA SER A 108 10.60 -2.68 -11.99
C SER A 108 11.12 -4.08 -11.61
N ASP A 109 12.42 -4.16 -11.26
CA ASP A 109 13.05 -5.40 -10.75
C ASP A 109 12.95 -5.53 -9.22
N LEU A 110 12.13 -4.70 -8.57
CA LEU A 110 12.00 -4.70 -7.12
C LEU A 110 11.38 -5.99 -6.61
N ALA A 111 11.90 -6.48 -5.48
CA ALA A 111 11.29 -7.57 -4.74
C ALA A 111 9.85 -7.21 -4.30
N LEU A 112 8.93 -8.17 -4.37
CA LEU A 112 7.51 -7.97 -4.02
C LEU A 112 7.31 -7.45 -2.60
N GLY A 113 8.15 -7.85 -1.66
CA GLY A 113 8.15 -7.32 -0.29
C GLY A 113 8.38 -5.80 -0.24
N ASN A 114 9.30 -5.30 -1.09
CA ASN A 114 9.56 -3.85 -1.21
C ASN A 114 8.37 -3.13 -1.86
N ILE A 115 7.79 -3.70 -2.91
CA ILE A 115 6.58 -3.15 -3.57
C ILE A 115 5.43 -3.06 -2.58
N ARG A 116 5.19 -4.10 -1.77
CA ARG A 116 4.18 -4.09 -0.70
C ARG A 116 4.45 -3.00 0.33
N SER A 117 5.71 -2.81 0.73
CA SER A 117 6.09 -1.76 1.69
C SER A 117 5.86 -0.37 1.11
N GLN A 118 6.24 -0.13 -0.14
CA GLN A 118 5.97 1.13 -0.85
C GLN A 118 4.46 1.41 -0.91
N LEU A 119 3.66 0.41 -1.32
CA LEU A 119 2.20 0.55 -1.33
C LEU A 119 1.67 0.94 0.05
N CYS A 120 2.16 0.29 1.12
CA CYS A 120 1.73 0.58 2.48
C CYS A 120 2.01 2.04 2.88
N TYR A 121 3.19 2.55 2.58
CA TYR A 121 3.59 3.91 2.96
C TYR A 121 2.87 4.98 2.12
N ILE A 122 2.80 4.79 0.80
CA ILE A 122 2.08 5.71 -0.08
C ILE A 122 0.58 5.71 0.25
N LYS A 123 0.01 4.54 0.54
CA LYS A 123 -1.38 4.40 0.94
C LYS A 123 -1.70 5.18 2.22
N LYS A 124 -0.84 5.10 3.25
CA LYS A 124 -0.99 5.90 4.47
C LYS A 124 -1.02 7.39 4.18
N PHE A 125 -0.12 7.86 3.31
CA PHE A 125 -0.09 9.25 2.86
C PHE A 125 -1.39 9.64 2.14
N LEU A 126 -1.84 8.85 1.17
CA LEU A 126 -3.06 9.13 0.42
C LEU A 126 -4.33 9.06 1.28
N VAL A 127 -4.38 8.15 2.26
CA VAL A 127 -5.50 8.07 3.22
C VAL A 127 -5.58 9.31 4.12
N TYR A 128 -4.43 9.84 4.54
CA TYR A 128 -4.40 11.10 5.29
C TYR A 128 -5.01 12.25 4.47
N PHE A 129 -4.78 12.26 3.16
CA PHE A 129 -5.28 13.27 2.23
C PHE A 129 -6.52 12.85 1.44
N ASN A 130 -7.34 11.91 1.94
CA ASN A 130 -8.53 11.42 1.24
C ASN A 130 -9.58 12.51 0.90
N THR A 131 -9.56 13.64 1.61
CA THR A 131 -10.48 14.78 1.38
C THR A 131 -10.01 15.73 0.28
N ILE A 132 -8.76 15.61 -0.18
CA ILE A 132 -8.22 16.44 -1.28
C ILE A 132 -8.70 15.83 -2.60
N GLU A 133 -9.22 16.64 -3.51
CA GLU A 133 -9.76 16.20 -4.79
C GLU A 133 -8.71 15.44 -5.63
N SER A 134 -7.49 15.97 -5.69
CA SER A 134 -6.36 15.29 -6.34
C SER A 134 -5.07 15.51 -5.57
N ILE A 135 -4.34 14.44 -5.30
CA ILE A 135 -3.02 14.52 -4.67
C ILE A 135 -2.00 15.29 -5.51
N CYS A 136 -2.26 15.47 -6.80
CA CYS A 136 -1.42 16.26 -7.69
C CYS A 136 -1.50 17.77 -7.42
N GLU A 137 -2.49 18.22 -6.66
CA GLU A 137 -2.72 19.62 -6.30
C GLU A 137 -2.28 19.95 -4.86
N ILE A 138 -1.69 18.97 -4.16
CA ILE A 138 -1.22 19.15 -2.80
C ILE A 138 -0.12 20.21 -2.74
N THR A 139 -0.18 21.07 -1.71
CA THR A 139 0.83 22.11 -1.49
C THR A 139 2.02 21.58 -0.69
N GLU A 140 3.14 22.30 -0.76
CA GLU A 140 4.33 21.95 0.00
C GLU A 140 4.09 22.07 1.51
N GLU A 141 3.28 23.04 1.96
CA GLU A 141 2.91 23.22 3.36
C GLU A 141 2.14 22.00 3.89
N GLN A 142 1.20 21.46 3.10
CA GLN A 142 0.45 20.26 3.47
C GLN A 142 1.35 19.02 3.57
N ILE A 143 2.29 18.90 2.66
CA ILE A 143 3.30 17.81 2.70
C ILE A 143 4.18 17.94 3.95
N ALA A 144 4.63 19.16 4.25
CA ALA A 144 5.44 19.44 5.43
C ALA A 144 4.71 19.11 6.74
N GLU A 145 3.42 19.47 6.83
CA GLU A 145 2.57 19.14 7.97
C GLU A 145 2.46 17.62 8.16
N TYR A 146 2.20 16.87 7.11
CA TYR A 146 2.14 15.40 7.19
C TYR A 146 3.46 14.79 7.66
N PHE A 147 4.59 15.22 7.12
CA PHE A 147 5.89 14.69 7.53
C PHE A 147 6.27 15.09 8.94
N LYS A 148 5.87 16.28 9.41
CA LYS A 148 6.02 16.65 10.81
C LYS A 148 5.23 15.71 11.73
N LEU A 149 3.96 15.44 11.43
CA LEU A 149 3.15 14.49 12.18
C LEU A 149 3.76 13.07 12.14
N LEU A 150 4.33 12.66 11.02
CA LEU A 150 5.01 11.37 10.91
C LEU A 150 6.26 11.29 11.80
N GLN A 151 7.03 12.38 11.92
CA GLN A 151 8.22 12.47 12.75
C GLN A 151 7.90 12.51 14.25
N GLU A 152 6.72 12.98 14.64
CA GLU A 152 6.23 13.00 16.02
C GLU A 152 5.78 11.61 16.51
N GLN A 153 5.64 10.64 15.61
CA GLN A 153 5.29 9.25 15.98
C GLN A 153 6.51 8.53 16.58
N GLU A 154 6.25 7.62 17.52
CA GLU A 154 7.28 6.77 18.14
C GLU A 154 7.73 5.64 17.18
N ILE A 155 8.28 6.01 16.02
CA ILE A 155 8.81 5.08 15.03
C ILE A 155 10.28 5.42 14.71
N LYS A 156 11.03 4.40 14.29
CA LYS A 156 12.46 4.56 13.98
C LYS A 156 12.68 5.55 12.83
N ALA A 157 13.74 6.37 12.94
CA ALA A 157 14.12 7.34 11.91
C ALA A 157 14.27 6.70 10.52
N GLU A 158 14.83 5.48 10.42
CA GLU A 158 14.93 4.76 9.16
C GLU A 158 13.56 4.49 8.53
N THR A 159 12.56 4.19 9.36
CA THR A 159 11.19 3.93 8.88
C THR A 159 10.54 5.23 8.39
N VAL A 160 10.74 6.35 9.10
CA VAL A 160 10.29 7.68 8.68
C VAL A 160 10.92 8.03 7.34
N ASN A 161 12.25 7.94 7.24
CA ASN A 161 13.00 8.26 6.02
C ASN A 161 12.54 7.38 4.85
N ARG A 162 12.27 6.10 5.09
CA ARG A 162 11.75 5.20 4.06
C ARG A 162 10.37 5.62 3.56
N GLN A 163 9.48 6.05 4.46
CA GLN A 163 8.16 6.57 4.07
C GLN A 163 8.28 7.84 3.22
N ILE A 164 9.12 8.80 3.65
CA ILE A 164 9.39 10.03 2.90
C ILE A 164 9.93 9.70 1.50
N PHE A 165 10.90 8.80 1.41
CA PHE A 165 11.51 8.37 0.16
C PHE A 165 10.50 7.70 -0.79
N ASP A 166 9.65 6.80 -0.28
CA ASP A 166 8.68 6.08 -1.12
C ASP A 166 7.57 7.02 -1.61
N VAL A 167 7.13 7.99 -0.79
CA VAL A 167 6.20 9.05 -1.22
C VAL A 167 6.87 9.95 -2.28
N HIS A 168 8.13 10.36 -2.09
CA HIS A 168 8.86 11.16 -3.08
C HIS A 168 8.97 10.42 -4.43
N ARG A 169 9.28 9.11 -4.44
CA ARG A 169 9.34 8.30 -5.65
C ARG A 169 7.99 8.24 -6.38
N PHE A 170 6.90 8.16 -5.63
CA PHE A 170 5.56 8.23 -6.21
C PHE A 170 5.32 9.57 -6.90
N PHE A 171 5.63 10.70 -6.25
CA PHE A 171 5.52 12.02 -6.88
C PHE A 171 6.44 12.18 -8.08
N ALA A 172 7.66 11.67 -8.03
CA ALA A 172 8.58 11.67 -9.17
C ALA A 172 8.00 10.91 -10.37
N TYR A 173 7.35 9.76 -10.12
CA TYR A 173 6.64 9.02 -11.15
C TYR A 173 5.48 9.84 -11.74
N LEU A 174 4.63 10.44 -10.90
CA LEU A 174 3.52 11.27 -11.35
C LEU A 174 4.00 12.46 -12.21
N LYS A 175 5.15 13.05 -11.85
CA LYS A 175 5.76 14.11 -12.65
C LYS A 175 6.23 13.61 -14.02
N VAL A 176 6.91 12.47 -14.07
CA VAL A 176 7.36 11.85 -15.33
C VAL A 176 6.16 11.51 -16.23
N LYS A 177 5.04 11.08 -15.64
CA LYS A 177 3.79 10.83 -16.39
C LYS A 177 3.01 12.08 -16.77
N GLY A 178 3.44 13.25 -16.33
CA GLY A 178 2.80 14.53 -16.66
C GLY A 178 1.57 14.87 -15.82
N HIS A 179 1.28 14.12 -14.75
CA HIS A 179 0.20 14.42 -13.81
C HIS A 179 0.53 15.65 -12.94
N ILE A 180 1.82 15.89 -12.69
CA ILE A 180 2.32 17.03 -11.91
C ILE A 180 3.23 17.87 -12.80
N LYS A 181 2.96 19.19 -12.86
CA LYS A 181 3.77 20.15 -13.65
C LYS A 181 4.81 20.89 -12.80
N GLY A 182 4.57 21.01 -11.50
CA GLY A 182 5.41 21.75 -10.56
C GLY A 182 6.68 21.02 -10.14
N GLN A 183 7.39 21.62 -9.20
CA GLN A 183 8.49 20.99 -8.48
C GLN A 183 7.91 20.01 -7.46
N ILE A 184 8.55 18.84 -7.30
CA ILE A 184 8.28 17.94 -6.18
C ILE A 184 9.12 18.39 -4.97
N PHE A 185 8.67 18.06 -3.78
CA PHE A 185 9.40 18.37 -2.54
C PHE A 185 10.78 17.68 -2.51
N ASP A 186 11.75 18.29 -1.82
CA ASP A 186 13.05 17.66 -1.59
C ASP A 186 12.97 16.71 -0.39
N GLN A 187 13.15 15.42 -0.65
CA GLN A 187 13.12 14.38 0.39
C GLN A 187 14.17 14.58 1.48
N ASN A 188 15.33 15.16 1.13
CA ASN A 188 16.43 15.36 2.08
C ASN A 188 16.09 16.41 3.15
N TYR A 189 15.24 17.38 2.79
CA TYR A 189 14.79 18.41 3.73
C TYR A 189 13.97 17.84 4.88
N TYR A 190 13.23 16.78 4.64
CA TYR A 190 12.36 16.13 5.63
C TYR A 190 12.98 14.91 6.31
N SER A 191 14.12 14.44 5.82
CA SER A 191 14.75 13.22 6.35
C SER A 191 15.38 13.45 7.72
N GLN A 192 15.22 12.48 8.61
CA GLN A 192 15.83 12.46 9.94
C GLN A 192 17.24 11.88 9.89
N LYS A 193 18.13 12.37 10.76
CA LYS A 193 19.47 11.80 10.94
C LYS A 193 19.34 10.42 11.59
N VAL A 194 19.92 9.43 10.92
CA VAL A 194 20.01 8.06 11.45
C VAL A 194 21.33 7.92 12.21
N TYR A 195 21.27 7.55 13.48
CA TYR A 195 22.43 7.20 14.26
C TYR A 195 22.63 5.69 14.17
N PRO A 196 23.80 5.21 13.68
CA PRO A 196 24.07 3.79 13.66
C PRO A 196 24.06 3.24 15.10
N TYR A 197 23.21 2.25 15.33
CA TYR A 197 23.19 1.55 16.61
C TYR A 197 24.35 0.55 16.61
N HIS A 198 25.44 0.91 17.29
CA HIS A 198 26.52 -0.03 17.56
C HIS A 198 26.06 -0.97 18.68
N HIS A 199 25.69 -2.18 18.33
CA HIS A 199 25.72 -3.24 19.30
C HIS A 199 27.20 -3.50 19.63
N ASP A 200 27.59 -3.17 20.83
CA ASP A 200 28.85 -3.63 21.37
C ASP A 200 28.75 -5.16 21.47
N ARG A 201 29.35 -5.84 20.49
CA ARG A 201 29.51 -7.30 20.48
C ARG A 201 30.78 -7.72 21.21
N SER A 202 31.31 -6.90 22.12
CA SER A 202 32.34 -7.31 23.05
C SER A 202 31.71 -8.34 23.99
N VAL A 203 31.98 -9.62 23.70
CA VAL A 203 31.79 -10.71 24.66
C VAL A 203 32.69 -10.36 25.82
N GLN A 204 32.11 -10.23 27.03
CA GLN A 204 32.93 -9.98 28.21
C GLN A 204 33.88 -11.16 28.40
N GLU A 205 35.10 -10.88 28.83
CA GLU A 205 36.17 -11.90 29.00
C GLU A 205 35.71 -13.08 29.86
N ASP A 206 34.79 -12.86 30.77
CA ASP A 206 34.20 -13.88 31.66
C ASP A 206 33.35 -14.93 30.92
N GLU A 207 32.75 -14.61 29.76
CA GLU A 207 32.00 -15.59 28.94
C GLU A 207 32.90 -16.50 28.11
N TYR A 208 34.20 -16.15 27.96
CA TYR A 208 35.20 -17.01 27.28
C TYR A 208 35.76 -18.13 28.16
N MET A 209 35.55 -18.05 29.48
CA MET A 209 36.15 -19.02 30.43
C MET A 209 35.20 -20.15 30.82
N GLU A 210 33.97 -20.19 30.28
CA GLU A 210 32.97 -21.25 30.55
C GLU A 210 32.80 -22.26 29.39
N ILE A 211 33.71 -22.27 28.39
CA ILE A 211 33.79 -23.28 27.35
C ILE A 211 35.05 -24.07 27.54
#